data_cb3935e666b791748461454cc24560fa
#
_entry.id   cb3935e666b791748461454cc24560fa
#
_cell.length_a   1.000
_cell.length_b   1.000
_cell.length_c   1.000
_cell.angle_alpha   90.00
_cell.angle_beta   90.00
_cell.angle_gamma   90.00
#
_symmetry.space_group_name_H-M   'P 1'
#
loop_
_entity.id
_entity.type
_entity.pdbx_description
1 polymer ?
#
loop_
_entity_poly.entity_id
_entity_poly.type
_entity_poly.pdbx_seq_one_letter_code
_entity_poly.pdbx_strand_id
1 'polypeptide(L)'
;MSTELLINLFATDTPLHDGAVLVKGNKIISAGVILPLSRQGISRYGTRHLAALGITERFDRCICIVVSEETGTLSLANQGKLERPITSSRLQELLVNLIGNQNPMGTSKPSPSSTSLSQKTDSSDNIISDINKNESEKSEIFINKKD
;
A
#
# COMPACT_ATOMS: atom_id res chain seq x y z
N MET A 1 1.55 -1.00 -16.86
CA MET A 1 1.29 -2.23 -16.06
C MET A 1 0.23 -3.02 -16.80
N SER A 2 0.43 -4.33 -17.03
CA SER A 2 -0.57 -5.18 -17.68
C SER A 2 -1.20 -6.16 -16.68
N THR A 3 -2.38 -6.65 -17.03
CA THR A 3 -3.11 -7.64 -16.22
C THR A 3 -2.33 -8.96 -16.15
N GLU A 4 -1.74 -9.39 -17.25
CA GLU A 4 -0.95 -10.62 -17.35
C GLU A 4 0.26 -10.58 -16.41
N LEU A 5 0.91 -9.42 -16.30
CA LEU A 5 2.05 -9.24 -15.41
C LEU A 5 1.62 -9.40 -13.94
N LEU A 6 0.48 -8.80 -13.55
CA LEU A 6 -0.05 -8.97 -12.20
C LEU A 6 -0.44 -10.42 -11.91
N ILE A 7 -1.11 -11.10 -12.85
CA ILE A 7 -1.45 -12.51 -12.69
C ILE A 7 -0.20 -13.35 -12.46
N ASN A 8 0.86 -13.13 -13.25
CA ASN A 8 2.12 -13.86 -13.09
C ASN A 8 2.83 -13.55 -11.77
N LEU A 9 2.80 -12.30 -11.30
CA LEU A 9 3.43 -11.95 -10.01
C LEU A 9 2.73 -12.60 -8.81
N PHE A 10 1.42 -12.84 -8.92
CA PHE A 10 0.63 -13.48 -7.87
C PHE A 10 0.33 -14.96 -8.14
N ALA A 11 0.98 -15.57 -9.13
CA ALA A 11 0.88 -16.99 -9.35
C ALA A 11 1.61 -17.76 -8.23
N THR A 12 0.95 -18.74 -7.64
CA THR A 12 1.40 -19.47 -6.44
C THR A 12 2.69 -20.25 -6.61
N ASP A 13 3.03 -20.55 -7.84
CA ASP A 13 4.25 -21.27 -8.23
C ASP A 13 5.46 -20.33 -8.43
N THR A 14 5.30 -19.04 -8.22
CA THR A 14 6.40 -18.06 -8.35
C THR A 14 6.95 -17.63 -6.99
N PRO A 15 8.25 -17.38 -6.86
CA PRO A 15 8.84 -16.87 -5.61
C PRO A 15 8.33 -15.48 -5.17
N LEU A 16 7.72 -14.73 -6.09
CA LEU A 16 7.29 -13.36 -5.86
C LEU A 16 5.84 -13.24 -5.36
N HIS A 17 5.09 -14.34 -5.33
CA HIS A 17 3.68 -14.33 -4.95
C HIS A 17 3.45 -13.99 -3.47
N ASP A 18 4.44 -14.29 -2.60
CA ASP A 18 4.35 -14.00 -1.18
C ASP A 18 4.85 -12.58 -0.89
N GLY A 19 3.94 -11.73 -0.45
CA GLY A 19 4.20 -10.32 -0.18
C GLY A 19 3.38 -9.36 -1.04
N ALA A 20 3.65 -8.08 -0.87
CA ALA A 20 2.96 -7.03 -1.60
C ALA A 20 3.66 -6.67 -2.90
N VAL A 21 2.89 -6.20 -3.87
CA VAL A 21 3.40 -5.55 -5.09
C VAL A 21 3.27 -4.05 -4.91
N LEU A 22 4.40 -3.33 -5.02
CA LEU A 22 4.44 -1.87 -4.97
C LEU A 22 4.30 -1.30 -6.38
N VAL A 23 3.30 -0.45 -6.55
CA VAL A 23 3.02 0.25 -7.80
C VAL A 23 3.13 1.75 -7.58
N LYS A 24 3.86 2.44 -8.44
CA LYS A 24 3.96 3.91 -8.46
C LYS A 24 3.59 4.44 -9.84
N GLY A 25 2.51 5.24 -9.88
CA GLY A 25 1.89 5.63 -11.15
C GLY A 25 1.43 4.41 -11.94
N ASN A 26 2.02 4.16 -13.10
CA ASN A 26 1.68 3.00 -13.95
C ASN A 26 2.82 1.96 -14.03
N LYS A 27 3.72 1.94 -13.05
CA LYS A 27 4.89 1.05 -13.02
C LYS A 27 4.90 0.21 -11.75
N ILE A 28 5.23 -1.06 -11.87
CA ILE A 28 5.59 -1.92 -10.74
C ILE A 28 7.03 -1.57 -10.37
N ILE A 29 7.22 -1.21 -9.10
CA ILE A 29 8.54 -0.83 -8.56
C ILE A 29 9.18 -2.03 -7.87
N SER A 30 8.38 -2.83 -7.15
CA SER A 30 8.87 -4.00 -6.43
C SER A 30 7.76 -5.02 -6.27
N ALA A 31 8.13 -6.30 -6.03
CA ALA A 31 7.22 -7.39 -5.70
C ALA A 31 7.82 -8.20 -4.54
N GLY A 32 6.98 -8.98 -3.84
CA GLY A 32 7.41 -9.75 -2.67
C GLY A 32 7.77 -8.85 -1.47
N VAL A 33 7.18 -7.66 -1.37
CA VAL A 33 7.51 -6.67 -0.33
C VAL A 33 6.83 -7.05 0.98
N ILE A 34 7.60 -7.11 2.07
CA ILE A 34 7.08 -7.31 3.41
C ILE A 34 6.71 -5.94 3.99
N LEU A 35 5.43 -5.76 4.32
CA LEU A 35 4.89 -4.53 4.86
C LEU A 35 4.87 -4.54 6.39
N PRO A 36 4.99 -3.37 7.03
CA PRO A 36 4.86 -3.25 8.48
C PRO A 36 3.42 -3.58 8.91
N LEU A 37 3.28 -4.28 10.03
CA LEU A 37 1.97 -4.59 10.58
C LEU A 37 1.45 -3.45 11.46
N SER A 38 0.16 -3.13 11.32
CA SER A 38 -0.53 -2.27 12.27
C SER A 38 -0.69 -2.97 13.62
N ARG A 39 -0.62 -2.20 14.69
CA ARG A 39 -0.97 -2.67 16.04
C ARG A 39 -2.47 -2.54 16.33
N GLN A 40 -3.21 -1.86 15.47
CA GLN A 40 -4.66 -1.69 15.62
C GLN A 40 -5.40 -2.92 15.08
N GLY A 41 -6.38 -3.40 15.83
CA GLY A 41 -7.28 -4.46 15.37
C GLY A 41 -6.67 -5.85 15.21
N ILE A 42 -5.57 -6.16 15.94
CA ILE A 42 -4.87 -7.46 15.87
C ILE A 42 -5.81 -8.66 16.04
N SER A 43 -6.83 -8.52 16.88
CA SER A 43 -7.82 -9.59 17.11
C SER A 43 -8.93 -9.67 16.04
N ARG A 44 -9.03 -8.69 15.14
CA ARG A 44 -10.14 -8.57 14.17
C ARG A 44 -9.71 -8.81 12.73
N TYR A 45 -8.43 -8.70 12.44
CA TYR A 45 -7.91 -8.71 11.07
C TYR A 45 -6.81 -9.74 10.90
N GLY A 46 -6.78 -10.42 9.77
CA GLY A 46 -5.66 -11.26 9.36
C GLY A 46 -4.42 -10.42 9.02
N THR A 47 -3.28 -11.10 8.95
CA THR A 47 -1.94 -10.49 8.76
C THR A 47 -1.88 -9.51 7.59
N ARG A 48 -2.55 -9.80 6.47
CA ARG A 48 -2.56 -8.92 5.28
C ARG A 48 -3.33 -7.64 5.48
N HIS A 49 -4.45 -7.70 6.17
CA HIS A 49 -5.20 -6.51 6.50
C HIS A 49 -4.43 -5.65 7.50
N LEU A 50 -3.69 -6.27 8.44
CA LEU A 50 -2.81 -5.56 9.35
C LEU A 50 -1.61 -4.93 8.62
N ALA A 51 -1.08 -5.62 7.61
CA ALA A 51 -0.03 -5.07 6.75
C ALA A 51 -0.52 -3.88 5.93
N ALA A 52 -1.72 -3.98 5.35
CA ALA A 52 -2.35 -2.89 4.62
C ALA A 52 -2.64 -1.67 5.50
N LEU A 53 -3.14 -1.89 6.71
CA LEU A 53 -3.31 -0.83 7.69
C LEU A 53 -1.97 -0.22 8.08
N GLY A 54 -0.97 -1.04 8.41
CA GLY A 54 0.33 -0.58 8.90
C GLY A 54 1.10 0.27 7.91
N ILE A 55 1.02 -0.01 6.61
CA ILE A 55 1.64 0.83 5.59
C ILE A 55 0.87 2.14 5.38
N THR A 56 -0.46 2.09 5.37
CA THR A 56 -1.31 3.27 5.16
C THR A 56 -1.43 4.17 6.40
N GLU A 57 -1.06 3.71 7.58
CA GLU A 57 -0.88 4.53 8.79
C GLU A 57 0.40 5.37 8.72
N ARG A 58 1.42 4.89 8.01
CA ARG A 58 2.73 5.54 7.92
C ARG A 58 2.85 6.53 6.77
N PHE A 59 2.07 6.32 5.70
CA PHE A 59 2.16 7.10 4.47
C PHE A 59 0.79 7.59 4.02
N ASP A 60 0.53 8.88 4.14
CA ASP A 60 -0.78 9.50 3.85
C ASP A 60 -1.24 9.36 2.40
N ARG A 61 -0.29 9.25 1.46
CA ARG A 61 -0.58 9.10 0.02
C ARG A 61 -0.51 7.66 -0.46
N CYS A 62 -0.55 6.73 0.47
CA CYS A 62 -0.49 5.31 0.19
C CYS A 62 -1.88 4.69 0.26
N ILE A 63 -2.22 3.88 -0.73
CA ILE A 63 -3.39 3.01 -0.73
C ILE A 63 -2.94 1.56 -0.82
N CYS A 64 -3.59 0.68 -0.07
CA CYS A 64 -3.32 -0.74 -0.15
C CYS A 64 -4.59 -1.53 -0.47
N ILE A 65 -4.54 -2.34 -1.52
CA ILE A 65 -5.62 -3.24 -1.91
C ILE A 65 -5.27 -4.63 -1.39
N VAL A 66 -6.22 -5.26 -0.73
CA VAL A 66 -6.10 -6.64 -0.23
C VAL A 66 -7.15 -7.50 -0.89
N VAL A 67 -6.72 -8.63 -1.42
CA VAL A 67 -7.59 -9.70 -1.93
C VAL A 67 -7.53 -10.87 -0.96
N SER A 68 -8.68 -11.25 -0.38
CA SER A 68 -8.77 -12.43 0.50
C SER A 68 -8.63 -13.69 -0.33
N GLU A 69 -7.79 -14.61 0.12
CA GLU A 69 -7.60 -15.91 -0.52
C GLU A 69 -8.78 -16.83 -0.31
N GLU A 70 -9.29 -16.84 0.91
CA GLU A 70 -10.37 -17.75 1.28
C GLU A 70 -11.67 -17.40 0.56
N THR A 71 -11.94 -16.11 0.38
CA THR A 71 -13.25 -15.65 -0.10
C THR A 71 -13.19 -14.84 -1.40
N GLY A 72 -12.00 -14.48 -1.89
CA GLY A 72 -11.83 -13.54 -3.00
C GLY A 72 -12.31 -12.12 -2.70
N THR A 73 -12.65 -11.83 -1.46
CA THR A 73 -13.20 -10.53 -1.04
C THR A 73 -12.15 -9.44 -1.16
N LEU A 74 -12.55 -8.33 -1.76
CA LEU A 74 -11.70 -7.14 -1.89
C LEU A 74 -11.82 -6.25 -0.65
N SER A 75 -10.68 -5.68 -0.27
CA SER A 75 -10.60 -4.65 0.78
C SER A 75 -9.65 -3.55 0.34
N LEU A 76 -9.89 -2.33 0.79
CA LEU A 76 -9.02 -1.17 0.54
C LEU A 76 -8.66 -0.53 1.86
N ALA A 77 -7.36 -0.33 2.07
CA ALA A 77 -6.83 0.46 3.17
C ALA A 77 -6.34 1.81 2.66
N ASN A 78 -6.65 2.87 3.37
CA ASN A 78 -6.21 4.23 3.12
C ASN A 78 -6.18 5.02 4.43
N GLN A 79 -5.10 5.75 4.70
CA GLN A 79 -4.93 6.56 5.91
C GLN A 79 -5.27 5.79 7.20
N GLY A 80 -4.79 4.56 7.33
CA GLY A 80 -5.04 3.72 8.50
C GLY A 80 -6.49 3.25 8.67
N LYS A 81 -7.35 3.41 7.65
CA LYS A 81 -8.74 2.93 7.65
C LYS A 81 -8.92 1.82 6.63
N LEU A 82 -9.68 0.81 7.00
CA LEU A 82 -9.98 -0.35 6.16
C LEU A 82 -11.45 -0.38 5.79
N GLU A 83 -11.75 -0.30 4.47
CA GLU A 83 -13.08 -0.52 3.91
C GLU A 83 -13.17 -1.96 3.39
N ARG A 84 -14.08 -2.76 3.94
CA ARG A 84 -14.29 -4.16 3.57
C ARG A 84 -15.68 -4.66 4.00
N PRO A 85 -16.30 -5.62 3.29
CA PRO A 85 -15.95 -6.00 1.92
C PRO A 85 -16.31 -4.92 0.92
N ILE A 86 -15.60 -4.84 -0.19
CA ILE A 86 -15.94 -3.92 -1.28
C ILE A 86 -16.14 -4.69 -2.59
N THR A 87 -17.01 -4.16 -3.46
CA THR A 87 -17.21 -4.69 -4.81
C THR A 87 -16.15 -4.14 -5.76
N SER A 88 -15.94 -4.81 -6.90
CA SER A 88 -15.02 -4.32 -7.94
C SER A 88 -15.41 -2.92 -8.44
N SER A 89 -16.72 -2.65 -8.59
CA SER A 89 -17.22 -1.33 -9.00
C SER A 89 -16.90 -0.26 -7.96
N ARG A 90 -17.08 -0.59 -6.66
CA ARG A 90 -16.75 0.33 -5.56
C ARG A 90 -15.25 0.58 -5.47
N LEU A 91 -14.43 -0.47 -5.66
CA LEU A 91 -12.98 -0.32 -5.73
C LEU A 91 -12.57 0.64 -6.85
N GLN A 92 -13.13 0.48 -8.04
CA GLN A 92 -12.85 1.35 -9.19
C GLN A 92 -13.20 2.81 -8.90
N GLU A 93 -14.37 3.07 -8.31
CA GLU A 93 -14.80 4.41 -7.88
C GLU A 93 -13.83 5.03 -6.88
N LEU A 94 -13.45 4.28 -5.84
CA LEU A 94 -12.50 4.73 -4.83
C LEU A 94 -11.13 5.04 -5.43
N LEU A 95 -10.62 4.20 -6.32
CA LEU A 95 -9.34 4.43 -6.99
C LEU A 95 -9.36 5.69 -7.86
N VAL A 96 -10.43 5.91 -8.63
CA VAL A 96 -10.60 7.14 -9.43
C VAL A 96 -10.59 8.37 -8.52
N ASN A 97 -11.30 8.33 -7.40
CA ASN A 97 -11.36 9.45 -6.47
C ASN A 97 -10.02 9.70 -5.75
N LEU A 98 -9.35 8.64 -5.29
CA LEU A 98 -8.12 8.75 -4.52
C LEU A 98 -6.90 9.11 -5.41
N ILE A 99 -6.87 8.61 -6.64
CA ILE A 99 -5.76 8.85 -7.57
C ILE A 99 -6.03 10.10 -8.43
N GLY A 100 -7.29 10.31 -8.86
CA GLY A 100 -7.68 11.40 -9.74
C GLY A 100 -7.66 12.78 -9.07
N ASN A 101 -7.92 12.87 -7.78
CA ASN A 101 -7.91 14.13 -7.02
C ASN A 101 -6.51 14.62 -6.61
N GLN A 102 -5.46 14.00 -7.08
CA GLN A 102 -4.07 14.40 -6.78
C GLN A 102 -3.47 15.37 -7.82
N ASN A 103 -4.27 16.18 -8.47
CA ASN A 103 -3.77 17.37 -9.15
C ASN A 103 -3.62 18.47 -8.10
N PRO A 104 -2.41 18.90 -7.74
CA PRO A 104 -2.21 20.01 -6.82
C PRO A 104 -2.40 21.33 -7.57
N MET A 105 -3.55 21.95 -7.41
CA MET A 105 -3.61 23.41 -7.52
C MET A 105 -3.55 23.99 -6.11
N GLY A 106 -2.38 24.51 -5.83
CA GLY A 106 -1.96 25.57 -4.93
C GLY A 106 -2.75 25.84 -3.65
N THR A 107 -2.11 25.69 -2.51
CA THR A 107 -1.76 26.84 -1.65
C THR A 107 -0.95 26.34 -0.45
N SER A 108 0.14 27.01 -0.28
CA SER A 108 1.12 26.90 0.81
C SER A 108 0.53 27.23 2.18
N LYS A 109 0.97 26.50 3.23
CA LYS A 109 1.43 27.13 4.49
C LYS A 109 2.34 26.19 5.27
N PRO A 110 3.35 26.72 5.96
CA PRO A 110 4.52 25.98 6.44
C PRO A 110 4.45 25.56 7.91
N SER A 111 5.17 24.48 8.17
CA SER A 111 5.90 23.93 9.33
C SER A 111 5.68 24.51 10.75
N PRO A 112 6.12 23.81 11.83
CA PRO A 112 7.55 23.76 12.11
C PRO A 112 8.11 22.41 12.62
N SER A 113 9.41 22.33 12.45
CA SER A 113 10.45 21.46 12.93
C SER A 113 10.36 20.94 14.38
N SER A 114 10.87 19.71 14.59
CA SER A 114 11.95 19.42 15.55
C SER A 114 12.30 17.92 15.55
N THR A 115 13.55 17.64 15.24
CA THR A 115 14.66 17.05 16.02
C THR A 115 14.59 15.57 16.36
N SER A 116 15.49 14.84 15.66
CA SER A 116 16.38 13.73 16.08
C SER A 116 15.91 12.67 17.07
N LEU A 117 16.06 11.40 16.66
CA LEU A 117 16.98 10.45 17.32
C LEU A 117 17.09 9.15 16.50
N SER A 118 18.34 8.76 16.32
CA SER A 118 18.83 7.57 15.64
C SER A 118 18.37 6.28 16.32
N GLN A 119 17.96 5.27 15.55
CA GLN A 119 18.35 3.89 15.85
C GLN A 119 18.21 3.01 14.59
N LYS A 120 19.27 2.24 14.37
CA LYS A 120 19.44 1.24 13.30
C LYS A 120 18.49 0.07 13.50
N THR A 121 17.85 -0.40 12.44
CA THR A 121 17.47 -1.81 12.30
C THR A 121 17.10 -2.16 10.85
N ASP A 122 17.65 -3.24 10.38
CA ASP A 122 17.25 -4.23 9.38
C ASP A 122 16.82 -3.86 7.95
N SER A 123 17.21 -4.74 7.04
CA SER A 123 17.13 -4.72 5.58
C SER A 123 15.77 -4.38 4.94
N SER A 124 14.69 -4.37 5.73
CA SER A 124 13.35 -3.95 5.31
C SER A 124 13.21 -2.42 5.21
N ASP A 125 14.09 -1.67 5.89
CA ASP A 125 14.03 -0.21 5.94
C ASP A 125 14.56 0.46 4.67
N ASN A 126 15.30 -0.26 3.83
CA ASN A 126 15.85 0.32 2.60
C ASN A 126 14.78 0.60 1.54
N ILE A 127 13.77 -0.24 1.41
CA ILE A 127 12.68 -0.02 0.43
C ILE A 127 11.78 1.12 0.90
N ILE A 128 11.55 1.20 2.21
CA ILE A 128 10.74 2.26 2.82
C ILE A 128 11.47 3.62 2.79
N SER A 129 12.81 3.61 2.87
CA SER A 129 13.60 4.84 2.76
C SER A 129 13.61 5.45 1.35
N ASP A 130 13.49 4.61 0.30
CA ASP A 130 13.39 5.09 -1.07
C ASP A 130 12.01 5.69 -1.40
N ILE A 131 10.96 5.25 -0.69
CA ILE A 131 9.64 5.86 -0.74
C ILE A 131 9.68 7.29 -0.19
N ASN A 132 10.41 7.52 0.90
CA ASN A 132 10.52 8.83 1.55
C ASN A 132 11.37 9.87 0.79
N LYS A 133 12.27 9.45 -0.08
CA LYS A 133 13.18 10.36 -0.79
C LYS A 133 12.59 11.02 -2.03
N ASN A 134 11.42 10.60 -2.48
CA ASN A 134 10.77 11.11 -3.70
C ASN A 134 9.37 11.68 -3.41
N GLU A 135 9.28 12.62 -2.49
CA GLU A 135 8.02 13.23 -2.01
C GLU A 135 7.31 14.15 -3.01
N SER A 136 7.75 14.24 -4.23
CA SER A 136 7.01 14.99 -5.24
C SER A 136 6.33 14.06 -6.25
N GLU A 137 5.01 14.00 -6.18
CA GLU A 137 4.14 13.70 -7.31
C GLU A 137 3.81 12.24 -7.64
N LYS A 138 3.26 11.40 -6.76
CA LYS A 138 2.28 10.37 -7.21
C LYS A 138 1.89 9.42 -6.09
N SER A 139 0.63 9.05 -6.03
CA SER A 139 0.11 8.04 -5.09
C SER A 139 0.78 6.69 -5.30
N GLU A 140 1.09 6.04 -4.22
CA GLU A 140 1.62 4.69 -4.22
C GLU A 140 0.51 3.68 -3.92
N ILE A 141 0.44 2.62 -4.68
CA ILE A 141 -0.56 1.57 -4.55
C ILE A 141 0.15 0.28 -4.19
N PHE A 142 -0.25 -0.33 -3.08
CA PHE A 142 0.18 -1.68 -2.71
C PHE A 142 -0.95 -2.67 -2.99
N ILE A 143 -0.64 -3.72 -3.69
CA ILE A 143 -1.55 -4.84 -3.92
C ILE A 143 -1.00 -6.03 -3.17
N ASN A 144 -1.74 -6.53 -2.21
CA ASN A 144 -1.35 -7.67 -1.40
C ASN A 144 -2.29 -8.84 -1.66
N LYS A 145 -1.73 -9.94 -2.17
CA LYS A 145 -2.40 -11.22 -2.35
C LYS A 145 -1.45 -12.33 -1.89
N LYS A 146 -1.92 -13.26 -1.10
CA LYS A 146 -1.19 -14.49 -0.76
C LYS A 146 -2.13 -15.69 -0.81
N ASP A 147 -1.60 -16.84 -1.08
CA ASP A 147 -2.26 -18.14 -0.94
C ASP A 147 -2.37 -18.57 0.52
#